data_b1da4844939472f5395cffeac7ef2dbb
#
_entry.id   b1da4844939472f5395cffeac7ef2dbb
#
_cell.length_a   1.000
_cell.length_b   1.000
_cell.length_c   1.000
_cell.angle_alpha   90.00
_cell.angle_beta   90.00
_cell.angle_gamma   90.00
#
_symmetry.space_group_name_H-M   'P 1'
#
loop_
_entity.id
_entity.type
_entity.pdbx_description
1 polymer ?
#
loop_
_entity_poly.entity_id
_entity_poly.type
_entity_poly.pdbx_seq_one_letter_code
_entity_poly.pdbx_strand_id
1 'polypeptide(L)'
;MKKLLMMALLAVGMTANAEGTNDFTNVNETNGVTITDDNGDKDKGSKTDIVLKEGECGNWTMHVGIGVNLVTGAPDAYEFAPFKSWDIQFTVVSYDYTPKGASQTYSIGLGLNWRNYGLKDNGTSLVKANNLVGLAPFPANAGSRYSSVQTLGINIPLLFTQKVSKSVSLSVGPIVNFNAWGWVNRDYELGDDDYSISTRKIGQRPVTVDVMGIVDIDGFGIFCKYSPMKVFKKDRGPEFNSVTLGLYF
;
A
#
# COMPACT_ATOMS: atom_id res chain seq x y z
N MET A 1 -1.80 -5.05 -19.93
CA MET A 1 -0.44 -5.35 -19.46
C MET A 1 0.58 -4.24 -19.75
N LYS A 2 0.73 -3.73 -20.99
CA LYS A 2 1.70 -2.65 -21.32
C LYS A 2 1.57 -1.38 -20.46
N LYS A 3 0.34 -0.92 -20.16
CA LYS A 3 0.09 0.27 -19.32
C LYS A 3 0.45 0.08 -17.86
N LEU A 4 0.29 -1.14 -17.33
CA LEU A 4 0.64 -1.47 -15.93
C LEU A 4 2.15 -1.52 -15.73
N LEU A 5 2.88 -2.10 -16.69
CA LEU A 5 4.34 -2.14 -16.68
C LEU A 5 4.94 -0.72 -16.75
N MET A 6 4.30 0.17 -17.49
CA MET A 6 4.72 1.57 -17.62
C MET A 6 4.52 2.37 -16.31
N MET A 7 3.44 2.10 -15.56
CA MET A 7 3.22 2.72 -14.23
C MET A 7 4.20 2.18 -13.18
N ALA A 8 4.50 0.89 -13.19
CA ALA A 8 5.50 0.30 -12.29
C ALA A 8 6.92 0.83 -12.60
N LEU A 9 7.28 0.98 -13.88
CA LEU A 9 8.55 1.59 -14.30
C LEU A 9 8.64 3.08 -13.93
N LEU A 10 7.55 3.83 -13.98
CA LEU A 10 7.51 5.23 -13.53
C LEU A 10 7.71 5.33 -12.01
N ALA A 11 7.12 4.43 -11.22
CA ALA A 11 7.28 4.40 -9.78
C ALA A 11 8.74 4.06 -9.38
N VAL A 12 9.36 3.08 -10.04
CA VAL A 12 10.78 2.73 -9.83
C VAL A 12 11.71 3.86 -10.28
N GLY A 13 11.39 4.55 -11.38
CA GLY A 13 12.14 5.72 -11.84
C GLY A 13 12.07 6.92 -10.88
N MET A 14 10.95 7.09 -10.16
CA MET A 14 10.81 8.15 -9.15
C MET A 14 11.61 7.85 -7.88
N THR A 15 11.72 6.59 -7.45
CA THR A 15 12.54 6.22 -6.30
C THR A 15 14.04 6.38 -6.57
N ALA A 16 14.50 6.03 -7.77
CA ALA A 16 15.91 6.21 -8.17
C ALA A 16 16.33 7.70 -8.26
N ASN A 17 15.40 8.61 -8.56
CA ASN A 17 15.68 10.06 -8.57
C ASN A 17 15.55 10.71 -7.17
N ALA A 18 14.90 10.07 -6.21
CA ALA A 18 14.79 10.59 -4.84
C ALA A 18 16.12 10.45 -4.07
N GLU A 19 16.97 9.48 -4.41
CA GLU A 19 18.30 9.33 -3.83
C GLU A 19 19.31 10.38 -4.30
N GLY A 20 19.01 11.12 -5.39
CA GLY A 20 19.91 12.12 -6.00
C GLY A 20 19.74 13.57 -5.49
N THR A 21 18.81 13.85 -4.58
CA THR A 21 18.53 15.22 -4.08
C THR A 21 18.73 15.37 -2.58
N ASN A 22 19.69 14.67 -1.99
CA ASN A 22 20.10 14.89 -0.60
C ASN A 22 20.97 16.15 -0.39
N ASP A 23 20.79 17.17 -1.20
CA ASP A 23 21.56 18.42 -1.10
C ASP A 23 20.79 19.55 -0.38
N PHE A 24 19.79 19.18 0.45
CA PHE A 24 19.14 20.13 1.38
C PHE A 24 19.54 19.91 2.84
N THR A 25 20.59 19.15 3.13
CA THR A 25 21.16 19.02 4.47
C THR A 25 22.41 19.84 4.62
N ASN A 26 22.34 21.15 4.38
CA ASN A 26 23.24 22.13 4.96
C ASN A 26 22.45 23.35 5.42
N VAL A 27 21.50 23.14 6.29
CA VAL A 27 21.15 24.16 7.27
C VAL A 27 21.99 23.78 8.49
N ASN A 28 23.20 24.29 8.46
CA ASN A 28 24.05 24.33 9.63
C ASN A 28 23.24 24.82 10.83
N GLU A 29 23.28 24.00 11.85
CA GLU A 29 23.55 24.39 13.24
C GLU A 29 23.62 25.87 13.50
N THR A 30 23.04 26.16 14.66
CA THR A 30 23.25 27.40 15.43
C THR A 30 22.69 28.65 14.82
N ASN A 31 21.43 28.87 15.11
CA ASN A 31 21.09 30.20 15.62
C ASN A 31 19.93 30.04 16.58
N GLY A 32 20.28 29.73 17.80
CA GLY A 32 19.47 30.17 18.93
C GLY A 32 19.31 31.68 18.78
N VAL A 33 18.14 32.13 18.38
CA VAL A 33 17.78 33.55 18.46
C VAL A 33 17.67 33.87 19.94
N THR A 34 18.77 34.30 20.52
CA THR A 34 18.77 34.97 21.81
C THR A 34 18.27 36.37 21.53
N ILE A 35 17.00 36.62 21.74
CA ILE A 35 16.48 37.98 21.84
C ILE A 35 16.86 38.44 23.24
N THR A 36 18.00 39.13 23.36
CA THR A 36 18.35 39.90 24.54
C THR A 36 17.66 41.24 24.39
N ASP A 37 16.50 41.40 25.00
CA ASP A 37 15.97 42.72 25.30
C ASP A 37 16.81 43.32 26.45
N ASP A 38 17.62 44.32 26.07
CA ASP A 38 18.40 45.11 26.98
C ASP A 38 17.51 46.26 27.51
N ASN A 39 16.61 45.92 28.42
CA ASN A 39 15.97 46.92 29.30
C ASN A 39 15.71 46.24 30.65
N GLY A 40 16.54 46.64 31.61
CA GLY A 40 16.44 46.19 32.99
C GLY A 40 15.09 46.53 33.62
N ASP A 41 14.25 45.55 33.77
CA ASP A 41 13.26 45.56 34.84
C ASP A 41 12.98 44.10 35.28
N LYS A 42 12.97 43.94 36.61
CA LYS A 42 12.85 42.62 37.26
C LYS A 42 11.37 42.31 37.35
N ASP A 43 10.86 41.58 36.36
CA ASP A 43 9.58 40.90 36.55
C ASP A 43 9.74 39.40 36.32
N LYS A 44 9.29 38.61 37.30
CA LYS A 44 9.34 37.17 37.29
C LYS A 44 8.33 36.57 36.30
N GLY A 45 8.63 36.70 35.00
CA GLY A 45 7.94 35.98 33.98
C GLY A 45 8.49 34.55 33.87
N SER A 46 7.67 33.56 34.03
CA SER A 46 7.98 32.14 33.76
C SER A 46 8.49 32.02 32.33
N LYS A 47 9.80 31.92 32.16
CA LYS A 47 10.40 31.53 30.87
C LYS A 47 10.08 30.08 30.66
N THR A 48 9.13 29.81 29.79
CA THR A 48 8.97 28.46 29.21
C THR A 48 10.09 28.28 28.19
N ASP A 49 11.25 27.84 28.67
CA ASP A 49 12.30 27.36 27.75
C ASP A 49 11.75 26.15 27.06
N ILE A 50 11.34 26.30 25.80
CA ILE A 50 11.11 25.18 24.91
C ILE A 50 12.49 24.59 24.60
N VAL A 51 12.98 23.74 25.49
CA VAL A 51 14.15 22.92 25.23
C VAL A 51 13.73 21.90 24.15
N LEU A 52 13.97 22.23 22.89
CA LEU A 52 13.98 21.24 21.83
C LEU A 52 15.08 20.24 22.20
N LYS A 53 14.69 19.06 22.67
CA LYS A 53 15.65 18.00 22.98
C LYS A 53 16.40 17.65 21.69
N GLU A 54 17.66 18.04 21.62
CA GLU A 54 18.59 17.50 20.61
C GLU A 54 18.56 15.98 20.67
N GLY A 55 18.15 15.34 19.57
CA GLY A 55 18.34 13.89 19.39
C GLY A 55 17.17 13.06 18.92
N GLU A 56 16.07 13.65 18.46
CA GLU A 56 15.01 12.92 17.78
C GLU A 56 15.13 13.15 16.27
N CYS A 57 15.61 12.14 15.53
CA CYS A 57 15.65 12.20 14.07
C CYS A 57 14.33 11.67 13.52
N GLY A 58 13.47 12.59 13.05
CA GLY A 58 12.39 12.24 12.14
C GLY A 58 12.89 12.31 10.70
N ASN A 59 12.62 11.32 9.90
CA ASN A 59 12.98 11.28 8.49
C ASN A 59 11.74 11.06 7.63
N TRP A 60 11.69 11.70 6.47
CA TRP A 60 10.62 11.51 5.50
C TRP A 60 11.09 10.55 4.42
N THR A 61 10.29 9.52 4.17
CA THR A 61 10.62 8.46 3.21
C THR A 61 9.45 8.17 2.28
N MET A 62 9.75 7.53 1.16
CA MET A 62 8.77 7.02 0.19
C MET A 62 9.05 5.54 -0.03
N HIS A 63 7.99 4.75 -0.19
CA HIS A 63 8.14 3.32 -0.38
C HIS A 63 7.21 2.77 -1.44
N VAL A 64 7.66 1.74 -2.14
CA VAL A 64 6.87 1.00 -3.13
C VAL A 64 6.88 -0.49 -2.78
N GLY A 65 5.71 -1.10 -2.72
CA GLY A 65 5.54 -2.53 -2.56
C GLY A 65 4.83 -3.13 -3.76
N ILE A 66 5.36 -4.21 -4.31
CA ILE A 66 4.76 -4.96 -5.42
C ILE A 66 4.71 -6.43 -5.03
N GLY A 67 3.55 -7.05 -5.07
CA GLY A 67 3.38 -8.43 -4.66
C GLY A 67 2.31 -9.19 -5.42
N VAL A 68 2.31 -10.49 -5.20
CA VAL A 68 1.32 -11.44 -5.72
C VAL A 68 0.33 -11.76 -4.62
N ASN A 69 -0.97 -11.71 -4.94
CA ASN A 69 -2.06 -12.04 -4.03
C ASN A 69 -2.42 -13.52 -4.09
N LEU A 70 -2.32 -14.20 -2.97
CA LEU A 70 -2.83 -15.55 -2.74
C LEU A 70 -4.20 -15.43 -2.05
N VAL A 71 -5.26 -15.76 -2.75
CA VAL A 71 -6.62 -15.74 -2.20
C VAL A 71 -6.88 -17.02 -1.42
N THR A 72 -7.46 -16.89 -0.23
CA THR A 72 -7.77 -17.99 0.68
C THR A 72 -9.20 -17.90 1.19
N GLY A 73 -9.83 -19.07 1.44
CA GLY A 73 -11.18 -19.13 1.99
C GLY A 73 -12.28 -18.65 1.04
N ALA A 74 -12.00 -18.58 -0.26
CA ALA A 74 -13.04 -18.36 -1.26
C ALA A 74 -13.95 -19.59 -1.40
N PRO A 75 -15.24 -19.42 -1.72
CA PRO A 75 -16.10 -20.54 -2.08
C PRO A 75 -15.57 -21.28 -3.31
N ASP A 76 -15.73 -22.59 -3.38
CA ASP A 76 -15.14 -23.46 -4.42
C ASP A 76 -15.46 -23.02 -5.85
N ALA A 77 -16.60 -22.39 -6.07
CA ALA A 77 -16.96 -21.84 -7.38
C ALA A 77 -16.07 -20.67 -7.84
N TYR A 78 -15.33 -20.04 -6.90
CA TYR A 78 -14.50 -18.86 -7.18
C TYR A 78 -13.02 -19.23 -7.09
N GLU A 79 -12.47 -19.77 -8.16
CA GLU A 79 -11.05 -20.06 -8.23
C GLU A 79 -10.25 -18.82 -8.66
N PHE A 80 -9.41 -18.31 -7.78
CA PHE A 80 -8.50 -17.20 -8.08
C PHE A 80 -7.13 -17.72 -8.49
N ALA A 81 -6.53 -17.08 -9.50
CA ALA A 81 -5.21 -17.41 -10.00
C ALA A 81 -4.15 -16.50 -9.38
N PRO A 82 -3.17 -17.01 -8.63
CA PRO A 82 -2.14 -16.18 -7.98
C PRO A 82 -1.39 -15.28 -8.97
N PHE A 83 -0.94 -15.81 -10.10
CA PHE A 83 -0.19 -15.05 -11.10
C PHE A 83 -1.03 -14.02 -11.90
N LYS A 84 -2.36 -14.05 -11.76
CA LYS A 84 -3.27 -13.04 -12.28
C LYS A 84 -3.71 -12.06 -11.19
N SER A 85 -3.27 -12.28 -9.95
CA SER A 85 -3.64 -11.49 -8.77
C SER A 85 -2.41 -10.77 -8.23
N TRP A 86 -2.49 -9.45 -8.11
CA TRP A 86 -1.37 -8.61 -7.70
C TRP A 86 -1.81 -7.51 -6.75
N ASP A 87 -0.86 -6.99 -6.02
CA ASP A 87 -1.01 -5.88 -5.08
C ASP A 87 0.13 -4.89 -5.31
N ILE A 88 -0.21 -3.64 -5.53
CA ILE A 88 0.74 -2.55 -5.63
C ILE A 88 0.39 -1.54 -4.56
N GLN A 89 1.32 -1.26 -3.68
CA GLN A 89 1.21 -0.21 -2.69
C GLN A 89 2.30 0.83 -2.91
N PHE A 90 1.90 2.08 -2.84
CA PHE A 90 2.79 3.21 -2.98
C PHE A 90 2.60 4.13 -1.77
N THR A 91 3.55 4.14 -0.85
CA THR A 91 3.58 5.07 0.28
C THR A 91 4.19 6.38 -0.22
N VAL A 92 3.33 7.36 -0.44
CA VAL A 92 3.72 8.68 -0.99
C VAL A 92 4.58 9.46 0.00
N VAL A 93 4.26 9.32 1.27
CA VAL A 93 5.00 9.96 2.36
C VAL A 93 4.92 9.07 3.59
N SER A 94 6.05 8.86 4.24
CA SER A 94 6.17 8.22 5.55
C SER A 94 7.00 9.09 6.47
N TYR A 95 6.60 9.17 7.72
CA TYR A 95 7.38 9.78 8.78
C TYR A 95 7.92 8.70 9.69
N ASP A 96 9.24 8.62 9.75
CA ASP A 96 9.98 7.62 10.51
C ASP A 96 10.62 8.27 11.73
N TYR A 97 10.21 7.84 12.92
CA TYR A 97 10.71 8.32 14.19
C TYR A 97 11.60 7.27 14.87
N THR A 98 12.86 7.61 15.07
CA THR A 98 13.84 6.76 15.78
C THR A 98 14.29 7.46 17.04
N PRO A 99 13.97 6.95 18.24
CA PRO A 99 14.46 7.51 19.50
C PRO A 99 15.99 7.49 19.57
N LYS A 100 16.59 8.49 20.20
CA LYS A 100 18.05 8.62 20.33
C LYS A 100 18.68 7.36 20.98
N GLY A 101 19.64 6.78 20.27
CA GLY A 101 20.34 5.57 20.73
C GLY A 101 19.52 4.27 20.64
N ALA A 102 18.31 4.33 20.08
CA ALA A 102 17.49 3.15 19.87
C ALA A 102 17.78 2.48 18.52
N SER A 103 17.55 1.18 18.47
CA SER A 103 17.53 0.37 17.25
C SER A 103 16.11 0.17 16.70
N GLN A 104 15.13 0.85 17.30
CA GLN A 104 13.72 0.80 16.93
C GLN A 104 13.33 2.07 16.19
N THR A 105 12.50 1.89 15.14
CA THR A 105 11.89 3.00 14.38
C THR A 105 10.38 2.78 14.34
N TYR A 106 9.64 3.85 14.54
CA TYR A 106 8.18 3.89 14.41
C TYR A 106 7.83 4.69 13.19
N SER A 107 7.07 4.11 12.27
CA SER A 107 6.73 4.73 11.01
C SER A 107 5.23 4.89 10.87
N ILE A 108 4.81 6.05 10.40
CA ILE A 108 3.44 6.31 9.97
C ILE A 108 3.48 6.87 8.56
N GLY A 109 2.72 6.28 7.65
CA GLY A 109 2.70 6.69 6.26
C GLY A 109 1.32 7.02 5.73
N LEU A 110 1.30 7.64 4.56
CA LEU A 110 0.11 7.85 3.75
C LEU A 110 0.44 7.40 2.33
N GLY A 111 -0.41 6.56 1.75
CA GLY A 111 -0.17 6.00 0.43
C GLY A 111 -1.42 5.59 -0.32
N LEU A 112 -1.19 4.96 -1.45
CA LEU A 112 -2.20 4.38 -2.33
C LEU A 112 -2.00 2.86 -2.37
N ASN A 113 -3.09 2.13 -2.42
CA ASN A 113 -3.06 0.68 -2.57
C ASN A 113 -4.00 0.26 -3.71
N TRP A 114 -3.46 -0.44 -4.68
CA TRP A 114 -4.20 -0.99 -5.81
C TRP A 114 -4.07 -2.50 -5.83
N ARG A 115 -5.19 -3.20 -5.66
CA ARG A 115 -5.26 -4.67 -5.62
C ARG A 115 -6.06 -5.21 -6.77
N ASN A 116 -5.60 -6.31 -7.30
CA ASN A 116 -6.28 -7.09 -8.32
C ASN A 116 -6.40 -8.54 -7.86
N TYR A 117 -7.58 -9.12 -8.02
CA TYR A 117 -7.87 -10.53 -7.75
C TYR A 117 -8.41 -11.15 -9.04
N GLY A 118 -7.54 -11.80 -9.79
CA GLY A 118 -7.85 -12.43 -11.08
C GLY A 118 -8.42 -13.83 -10.91
N LEU A 119 -9.54 -14.11 -11.57
CA LEU A 119 -10.05 -15.48 -11.64
C LEU A 119 -9.16 -16.37 -12.51
N LYS A 120 -9.12 -17.65 -12.16
CA LYS A 120 -8.65 -18.69 -13.04
C LYS A 120 -9.62 -18.83 -14.22
N ASP A 121 -9.07 -19.04 -15.41
CA ASP A 121 -9.90 -19.23 -16.59
C ASP A 121 -10.53 -20.64 -16.57
N ASN A 122 -11.77 -20.72 -16.15
CA ASN A 122 -12.60 -21.91 -16.13
C ASN A 122 -13.92 -21.71 -16.91
N GLY A 123 -13.95 -20.74 -17.85
CA GLY A 123 -15.12 -20.41 -18.64
C GLY A 123 -16.14 -19.50 -17.95
N THR A 124 -15.86 -19.08 -16.70
CA THR A 124 -16.72 -18.17 -15.94
C THR A 124 -16.07 -16.82 -15.69
N SER A 125 -16.89 -15.79 -15.58
CA SER A 125 -16.49 -14.41 -15.29
C SER A 125 -17.26 -13.86 -14.10
N LEU A 126 -16.67 -12.89 -13.42
CA LEU A 126 -17.36 -12.07 -12.43
C LEU A 126 -18.28 -11.08 -13.12
N VAL A 127 -19.51 -11.03 -12.66
CA VAL A 127 -20.49 -10.04 -13.11
C VAL A 127 -21.22 -9.45 -11.91
N LYS A 128 -21.63 -8.20 -12.05
CA LYS A 128 -22.48 -7.55 -11.04
C LYS A 128 -23.93 -7.53 -11.52
N ALA A 129 -24.80 -8.16 -10.76
CA ALA A 129 -26.25 -8.11 -10.96
C ALA A 129 -26.93 -7.78 -9.63
N ASN A 130 -27.92 -6.90 -9.63
CA ASN A 130 -28.68 -6.50 -8.43
C ASN A 130 -27.82 -6.15 -7.19
N ASN A 131 -26.71 -5.41 -7.42
CA ASN A 131 -25.74 -5.06 -6.38
C ASN A 131 -24.98 -6.25 -5.75
N LEU A 132 -25.03 -7.43 -6.33
CA LEU A 132 -24.29 -8.63 -5.95
C LEU A 132 -23.26 -8.93 -7.05
N VAL A 133 -22.03 -9.27 -6.65
CA VAL A 133 -21.01 -9.80 -7.56
C VAL A 133 -21.09 -11.32 -7.51
N GLY A 134 -21.41 -11.91 -8.65
CA GLY A 134 -21.54 -13.35 -8.82
C GLY A 134 -20.77 -13.85 -10.05
N LEU A 135 -20.91 -15.12 -10.37
CA LEU A 135 -20.33 -15.75 -11.55
C LEU A 135 -21.35 -15.84 -12.68
N ALA A 136 -20.91 -15.61 -13.90
CA ALA A 136 -21.66 -15.90 -15.12
C ALA A 136 -20.73 -16.51 -16.16
N PRO A 137 -21.22 -17.39 -17.06
CA PRO A 137 -20.40 -17.91 -18.13
C PRO A 137 -19.96 -16.79 -19.08
N PHE A 138 -18.79 -16.95 -19.69
CA PHE A 138 -18.43 -16.18 -20.87
C PHE A 138 -19.33 -16.54 -22.05
N PRO A 139 -19.46 -15.67 -23.07
CA PRO A 139 -20.16 -16.02 -24.32
C PRO A 139 -19.58 -17.30 -24.93
N ALA A 140 -20.42 -18.05 -25.64
CA ALA A 140 -19.95 -19.19 -26.40
C ALA A 140 -18.88 -18.75 -27.41
N ASN A 141 -17.81 -19.56 -27.54
CA ASN A 141 -16.65 -19.26 -28.39
C ASN A 141 -15.82 -18.02 -28.00
N ALA A 142 -15.95 -17.50 -26.78
CA ALA A 142 -15.08 -16.45 -26.29
C ALA A 142 -13.65 -16.96 -26.15
N GLY A 143 -12.68 -16.26 -26.75
CA GLY A 143 -11.24 -16.44 -26.58
C GLY A 143 -10.65 -15.47 -25.55
N SER A 144 -9.35 -15.58 -25.27
CA SER A 144 -8.54 -14.64 -24.42
C SER A 144 -9.24 -14.14 -23.17
N ARG A 145 -9.88 -15.04 -22.42
CA ARG A 145 -10.78 -14.74 -21.32
C ARG A 145 -10.03 -14.28 -20.07
N TYR A 146 -10.42 -13.15 -19.51
CA TYR A 146 -9.93 -12.64 -18.24
C TYR A 146 -11.06 -12.00 -17.42
N SER A 147 -11.08 -12.28 -16.13
CA SER A 147 -12.00 -11.60 -15.21
C SER A 147 -11.33 -11.38 -13.86
N SER A 148 -11.58 -10.22 -13.27
CA SER A 148 -10.98 -9.86 -11.99
C SER A 148 -11.84 -8.90 -11.17
N VAL A 149 -11.60 -8.90 -9.86
CA VAL A 149 -12.01 -7.84 -8.94
C VAL A 149 -10.82 -6.93 -8.70
N GLN A 150 -11.05 -5.62 -8.78
CA GLN A 150 -10.03 -4.64 -8.44
C GLN A 150 -10.54 -3.67 -7.38
N THR A 151 -9.63 -3.26 -6.52
CA THR A 151 -9.87 -2.21 -5.52
C THR A 151 -8.72 -1.22 -5.53
N LEU A 152 -9.04 0.06 -5.41
CA LEU A 152 -8.08 1.15 -5.26
C LEU A 152 -8.50 1.98 -4.07
N GLY A 153 -7.54 2.34 -3.23
CA GLY A 153 -7.79 3.11 -2.03
C GLY A 153 -6.56 3.83 -1.51
N ILE A 154 -6.78 4.56 -0.44
CA ILE A 154 -5.74 5.20 0.36
C ILE A 154 -5.37 4.24 1.47
N ASN A 155 -4.08 4.11 1.80
CA ASN A 155 -3.62 3.33 2.93
C ASN A 155 -2.82 4.19 3.92
N ILE A 156 -2.88 3.78 5.18
CA ILE A 156 -2.10 4.34 6.28
C ILE A 156 -1.35 3.18 6.93
N PRO A 157 -0.09 2.91 6.53
CA PRO A 157 0.76 1.97 7.22
C PRO A 157 1.23 2.55 8.56
N LEU A 158 1.22 1.72 9.59
CA LEU A 158 1.75 1.98 10.91
C LEU A 158 2.75 0.86 11.21
N LEU A 159 4.04 1.13 11.06
CA LEU A 159 5.06 0.09 11.14
C LEU A 159 5.98 0.32 12.35
N PHE A 160 6.29 -0.78 13.01
CA PHE A 160 7.37 -0.88 13.98
C PHE A 160 8.52 -1.63 13.33
N THR A 161 9.69 -0.99 13.27
CA THR A 161 10.91 -1.55 12.67
C THR A 161 11.95 -1.76 13.75
N GLN A 162 12.51 -2.96 13.82
CA GLN A 162 13.65 -3.32 14.66
C GLN A 162 14.87 -3.56 13.77
N LYS A 163 15.94 -2.79 13.97
CA LYS A 163 17.25 -3.10 13.38
C LYS A 163 17.87 -4.28 14.11
N VAL A 164 18.10 -5.36 13.37
CA VAL A 164 18.73 -6.60 13.88
C VAL A 164 20.25 -6.54 13.70
N SER A 165 20.70 -5.98 12.58
CA SER A 165 22.10 -5.75 12.29
C SER A 165 22.28 -4.44 11.53
N LYS A 166 23.52 -4.15 11.06
CA LYS A 166 23.78 -2.95 10.25
C LYS A 166 23.03 -2.97 8.92
N SER A 167 22.83 -4.16 8.35
CA SER A 167 22.23 -4.38 7.03
C SER A 167 20.85 -5.02 7.09
N VAL A 168 20.35 -5.45 8.26
CA VAL A 168 19.09 -6.20 8.37
C VAL A 168 18.15 -5.51 9.32
N SER A 169 16.95 -5.24 8.86
CA SER A 169 15.85 -4.78 9.69
C SER A 169 14.58 -5.61 9.50
N LEU A 170 13.78 -5.67 10.55
CA LEU A 170 12.48 -6.34 10.57
C LEU A 170 11.40 -5.32 10.90
N SER A 171 10.40 -5.20 10.03
CA SER A 171 9.27 -4.32 10.28
C SER A 171 7.98 -5.12 10.39
N VAL A 172 7.10 -4.71 11.28
CA VAL A 172 5.78 -5.30 11.42
C VAL A 172 4.76 -4.24 11.82
N GLY A 173 3.55 -4.35 11.32
CA GLY A 173 2.48 -3.46 11.75
C GLY A 173 1.20 -3.55 10.95
N PRO A 174 0.14 -2.90 11.43
CA PRO A 174 -1.12 -2.80 10.73
C PRO A 174 -1.06 -1.76 9.59
N ILE A 175 -1.88 -2.01 8.57
CA ILE A 175 -2.17 -1.07 7.49
C ILE A 175 -3.67 -0.83 7.47
N VAL A 176 -4.10 0.39 7.69
CA VAL A 176 -5.51 0.78 7.55
C VAL A 176 -5.75 1.21 6.11
N ASN A 177 -6.70 0.57 5.42
CA ASN A 177 -7.03 0.88 4.04
C ASN A 177 -8.42 1.48 3.94
N PHE A 178 -8.53 2.58 3.21
CA PHE A 178 -9.77 3.24 2.82
C PHE A 178 -10.02 2.93 1.34
N ASN A 179 -10.83 1.91 1.07
CA ASN A 179 -11.10 1.39 -0.28
C ASN A 179 -12.13 2.28 -0.99
N ALA A 180 -11.68 3.35 -1.63
CA ALA A 180 -12.54 4.35 -2.25
C ALA A 180 -13.21 3.84 -3.53
N TRP A 181 -12.50 3.05 -4.34
CA TRP A 181 -12.97 2.55 -5.61
C TRP A 181 -12.86 1.03 -5.68
N GLY A 182 -13.88 0.43 -6.30
CA GLY A 182 -13.89 -1.00 -6.59
C GLY A 182 -14.65 -1.26 -7.89
N TRP A 183 -14.12 -2.18 -8.69
CA TRP A 183 -14.74 -2.60 -9.94
C TRP A 183 -14.44 -4.04 -10.28
N VAL A 184 -15.29 -4.62 -11.11
CA VAL A 184 -15.15 -5.93 -11.70
C VAL A 184 -14.83 -5.74 -13.19
N ASN A 185 -13.80 -6.41 -13.67
CA ASN A 185 -13.43 -6.44 -15.08
C ASN A 185 -13.77 -7.80 -15.69
N ARG A 186 -14.20 -7.74 -16.95
CA ARG A 186 -14.48 -8.89 -17.78
C ARG A 186 -13.98 -8.58 -19.17
N ASP A 187 -12.91 -9.23 -19.58
CA ASP A 187 -12.27 -9.06 -20.88
C ASP A 187 -12.33 -10.38 -21.64
N TYR A 188 -12.70 -10.36 -22.91
CA TYR A 188 -12.74 -11.52 -23.80
C TYR A 188 -12.73 -11.11 -25.26
N GLU A 189 -12.28 -12.01 -26.12
CA GLU A 189 -12.34 -11.89 -27.58
C GLU A 189 -13.54 -12.68 -28.13
N LEU A 190 -14.21 -12.16 -29.13
CA LEU A 190 -15.28 -12.87 -29.85
C LEU A 190 -15.12 -12.65 -31.35
N GLY A 191 -14.61 -13.66 -32.07
CA GLY A 191 -14.15 -13.50 -33.44
C GLY A 191 -12.92 -12.58 -33.48
N ASP A 192 -12.99 -11.50 -34.24
CA ASP A 192 -11.92 -10.50 -34.39
C ASP A 192 -12.12 -9.28 -33.46
N ASP A 193 -13.16 -9.30 -32.62
CA ASP A 193 -13.52 -8.19 -31.74
C ASP A 193 -13.09 -8.40 -30.30
N ASP A 194 -12.47 -7.37 -29.68
CA ASP A 194 -12.08 -7.32 -28.26
C ASP A 194 -13.16 -6.63 -27.42
N TYR A 195 -13.65 -7.32 -26.40
CA TYR A 195 -14.62 -6.81 -25.46
C TYR A 195 -13.99 -6.60 -24.08
N SER A 196 -14.07 -5.38 -23.55
CA SER A 196 -13.64 -5.03 -22.20
C SER A 196 -14.78 -4.34 -21.44
N ILE A 197 -15.32 -5.02 -20.45
CA ILE A 197 -16.46 -4.57 -19.65
C ILE A 197 -15.99 -4.34 -18.21
N SER A 198 -16.10 -3.08 -17.75
CA SER A 198 -15.77 -2.73 -16.37
C SER A 198 -17.01 -2.21 -15.63
N THR A 199 -17.36 -2.86 -14.52
CA THR A 199 -18.52 -2.52 -13.71
C THR A 199 -18.08 -2.02 -12.33
N ARG A 200 -18.46 -0.78 -11.99
CA ARG A 200 -18.09 -0.10 -10.72
C ARG A 200 -19.12 -0.30 -9.61
N LYS A 201 -18.78 0.22 -8.40
CA LYS A 201 -19.64 0.18 -7.20
C LYS A 201 -20.00 -1.25 -6.80
N ILE A 202 -19.03 -2.09 -6.70
CA ILE A 202 -19.16 -3.54 -6.45
C ILE A 202 -19.55 -3.91 -5.01
N GLY A 203 -19.72 -2.94 -4.12
CA GLY A 203 -20.04 -3.19 -2.73
C GLY A 203 -18.83 -3.62 -1.89
N GLN A 204 -17.63 -3.14 -2.27
CA GLN A 204 -16.42 -3.34 -1.48
C GLN A 204 -16.55 -2.76 -0.06
N ARG A 205 -15.83 -3.32 0.91
CA ARG A 205 -15.73 -2.74 2.25
C ARG A 205 -15.00 -1.42 2.19
N PRO A 206 -15.55 -0.34 2.77
CA PRO A 206 -14.92 0.98 2.70
C PRO A 206 -13.64 1.06 3.52
N VAL A 207 -13.56 0.33 4.62
CA VAL A 207 -12.40 0.29 5.50
C VAL A 207 -12.01 -1.17 5.76
N THR A 208 -10.73 -1.47 5.59
CA THR A 208 -10.13 -2.77 5.92
C THR A 208 -8.80 -2.57 6.64
N VAL A 209 -8.40 -3.55 7.43
CA VAL A 209 -7.11 -3.56 8.13
C VAL A 209 -6.36 -4.80 7.71
N ASP A 210 -5.11 -4.61 7.30
CA ASP A 210 -4.15 -5.66 7.00
C ASP A 210 -3.06 -5.67 8.06
N VAL A 211 -2.31 -6.77 8.13
CA VAL A 211 -1.07 -6.87 8.91
C VAL A 211 0.05 -7.16 7.94
N MET A 212 1.12 -6.38 8.01
CA MET A 212 2.30 -6.53 7.15
C MET A 212 3.54 -6.78 7.97
N GLY A 213 4.37 -7.72 7.51
CA GLY A 213 5.73 -7.94 7.98
C GLY A 213 6.70 -7.75 6.81
N ILE A 214 7.84 -7.10 7.07
CA ILE A 214 8.89 -6.84 6.09
C ILE A 214 10.22 -7.31 6.68
N VAL A 215 11.01 -8.01 5.87
CA VAL A 215 12.43 -8.25 6.12
C VAL A 215 13.19 -7.43 5.12
N ASP A 216 13.92 -6.44 5.58
CA ASP A 216 14.74 -5.57 4.75
C ASP A 216 16.22 -5.92 4.90
N ILE A 217 16.93 -5.96 3.76
CA ILE A 217 18.37 -6.20 3.68
C ILE A 217 18.97 -5.13 2.76
N ASP A 218 19.69 -4.19 3.35
CA ASP A 218 20.35 -3.08 2.65
C ASP A 218 19.42 -2.26 1.74
N GLY A 219 18.17 -2.00 2.20
CA GLY A 219 17.17 -1.22 1.49
C GLY A 219 16.32 -2.03 0.50
N PHE A 220 16.55 -3.33 0.40
CA PHE A 220 15.71 -4.25 -0.36
C PHE A 220 14.87 -5.12 0.57
N GLY A 221 13.57 -4.93 0.56
CA GLY A 221 12.63 -5.62 1.44
C GLY A 221 11.86 -6.74 0.74
N ILE A 222 11.63 -7.82 1.47
CA ILE A 222 10.61 -8.82 1.14
C ILE A 222 9.49 -8.66 2.14
N PHE A 223 8.25 -8.53 1.67
CA PHE A 223 7.11 -8.39 2.55
C PHE A 223 6.10 -9.53 2.42
N CYS A 224 5.45 -9.81 3.55
CA CYS A 224 4.25 -10.62 3.63
C CYS A 224 3.14 -9.76 4.26
N LYS A 225 1.99 -9.66 3.58
CA LYS A 225 0.83 -8.91 4.05
C LYS A 225 -0.39 -9.82 4.12
N TYR A 226 -0.99 -9.94 5.28
CA TYR A 226 -2.22 -10.68 5.51
C TYR A 226 -3.41 -9.74 5.61
N SER A 227 -4.46 -10.02 4.83
CA SER A 227 -5.72 -9.27 4.80
C SER A 227 -6.84 -10.15 5.40
N PRO A 228 -7.09 -10.06 6.72
CA PRO A 228 -8.11 -10.88 7.39
C PRO A 228 -9.54 -10.45 7.07
N MET A 229 -9.73 -9.23 6.62
CA MET A 229 -11.04 -8.69 6.30
C MET A 229 -11.43 -9.01 4.87
N LYS A 230 -12.70 -9.43 4.68
CA LYS A 230 -13.25 -9.71 3.35
C LYS A 230 -13.28 -8.46 2.48
N VAL A 231 -13.05 -8.63 1.17
CA VAL A 231 -13.05 -7.52 0.20
C VAL A 231 -14.44 -6.90 0.06
N PHE A 232 -15.48 -7.73 0.03
CA PHE A 232 -16.87 -7.29 -0.11
C PHE A 232 -17.56 -7.06 1.24
N LYS A 233 -18.55 -6.18 1.25
CA LYS A 233 -19.55 -6.16 2.33
C LYS A 233 -20.31 -7.48 2.35
N LYS A 234 -20.92 -7.80 3.49
CA LYS A 234 -21.78 -8.98 3.62
C LYS A 234 -22.84 -9.00 2.51
N ASP A 235 -23.04 -10.15 1.90
CA ASP A 235 -24.03 -10.40 0.84
C ASP A 235 -23.83 -9.52 -0.42
N ARG A 236 -22.58 -9.08 -0.73
CA ARG A 236 -22.28 -8.27 -1.93
C ARG A 236 -21.34 -8.95 -2.93
N GLY A 237 -20.76 -10.07 -2.56
CA GLY A 237 -19.85 -10.83 -3.41
C GLY A 237 -19.21 -12.00 -2.66
N PRO A 238 -18.28 -12.71 -3.30
CA PRO A 238 -17.60 -13.85 -2.68
C PRO A 238 -16.81 -13.41 -1.44
N GLU A 239 -16.94 -14.19 -0.38
CA GLU A 239 -16.17 -13.97 0.84
C GLU A 239 -14.82 -14.66 0.75
N PHE A 240 -13.74 -13.91 0.81
CA PHE A 240 -12.38 -14.44 0.82
C PHE A 240 -11.42 -13.53 1.58
N ASN A 241 -10.29 -14.10 1.98
CA ASN A 241 -9.13 -13.42 2.55
C ASN A 241 -7.99 -13.45 1.54
N SER A 242 -6.93 -12.69 1.78
CA SER A 242 -5.73 -12.77 0.94
C SER A 242 -4.45 -12.68 1.76
N VAL A 243 -3.43 -13.33 1.23
CA VAL A 243 -2.03 -13.17 1.66
C VAL A 243 -1.27 -12.64 0.46
N THR A 244 -0.53 -11.56 0.63
CA THR A 244 0.33 -10.98 -0.41
C THR A 244 1.77 -11.26 -0.06
N LEU A 245 2.54 -11.75 -1.01
CA LEU A 245 3.99 -11.88 -0.92
C LEU A 245 4.62 -11.01 -1.99
N GLY A 246 5.65 -10.24 -1.65
CA GLY A 246 6.23 -9.30 -2.62
C GLY A 246 7.51 -8.64 -2.18
N LEU A 247 7.94 -7.69 -3.00
CA LEU A 247 9.14 -6.88 -2.85
C LEU A 247 8.76 -5.49 -2.36
N TYR A 248 9.61 -4.91 -1.51
CA TYR A 248 9.42 -3.62 -0.89
C TYR A 248 10.71 -2.79 -1.02
N PHE A 249 10.56 -1.55 -1.46
CA PHE A 249 11.67 -0.62 -1.75
C PHE A 249 11.44 0.73 -1.10
#